data_00b35f412415ac1e99ae8929b7427843
#
_entry.id   00b35f412415ac1e99ae8929b7427843
#
_cell.length_a   1.000
_cell.length_b   1.000
_cell.length_c   1.000
_cell.angle_alpha   90.00
_cell.angle_beta   90.00
_cell.angle_gamma   90.00
#
_symmetry.space_group_name_H-M   'P 1'
#
loop_
_entity.id
_entity.type
_entity.pdbx_description
1 polymer ?
#
loop_
_entity_poly.entity_id
_entity_poly.type
_entity_poly.pdbx_seq_one_letter_code
_entity_poly.pdbx_strand_id
1 'polypeptide(L)'
;EYLLRFYVASNKLKYIFSFYGIIDLLAILPYILGSFIDLRFIRIFRIFRILRAFKLIRYNYALQRFSIAFKLIREELILFLGVTLILIYITSAGIYFFENESQPDAFKSIFHSAWWAVATLTTVGYGDIYPITIGGKVFTFLILIFGLGIVTVPAGLFASSLSKAREILEKRDSNYKKDI
;
A
#
# COMPACT_ATOMS: atom_id res chain seq x y z
N GLU A 1 -21.53 8.72 18.91
CA GLU A 1 -21.09 9.35 17.65
C GLU A 1 -21.32 8.42 16.45
N TYR A 2 -20.79 7.17 16.48
CA TYR A 2 -20.96 6.20 15.38
C TYR A 2 -22.44 5.92 15.06
N LEU A 3 -23.25 5.63 16.07
CA LEU A 3 -24.68 5.35 15.90
C LEU A 3 -25.45 6.54 15.33
N LEU A 4 -25.16 7.76 15.78
CA LEU A 4 -25.77 8.97 15.24
C LEU A 4 -25.41 9.20 13.76
N ARG A 5 -24.16 9.00 13.41
CA ARG A 5 -23.69 9.13 12.01
C ARG A 5 -24.28 8.05 11.11
N PHE A 6 -24.37 6.82 11.61
CA PHE A 6 -25.04 5.73 10.90
C PHE A 6 -26.53 6.02 10.67
N TYR A 7 -27.18 6.62 11.66
CA TYR A 7 -28.61 6.99 11.52
C TYR A 7 -28.83 8.08 10.47
N VAL A 8 -27.98 9.10 10.44
CA VAL A 8 -28.05 10.25 9.53
C VAL A 8 -27.54 9.93 8.12
N ALA A 9 -26.78 8.85 7.93
CA ALA A 9 -26.25 8.47 6.63
C ALA A 9 -27.36 8.05 5.65
N SER A 10 -27.41 8.69 4.50
CA SER A 10 -28.37 8.41 3.42
C SER A 10 -28.23 6.99 2.85
N ASN A 11 -27.01 6.42 2.88
CA ASN A 11 -26.73 5.04 2.48
C ASN A 11 -25.88 4.34 3.57
N LYS A 12 -26.54 3.53 4.40
CA LYS A 12 -25.99 2.90 5.59
C LYS A 12 -24.85 1.93 5.28
N LEU A 13 -24.99 1.10 4.23
CA LEU A 13 -23.95 0.16 3.82
C LEU A 13 -22.70 0.87 3.31
N LYS A 14 -22.86 1.90 2.48
CA LYS A 14 -21.77 2.71 1.98
C LYS A 14 -21.03 3.44 3.12
N TYR A 15 -21.71 3.82 4.19
CA TYR A 15 -21.08 4.41 5.38
C TYR A 15 -20.26 3.38 6.15
N ILE A 16 -20.75 2.17 6.41
CA ILE A 16 -20.04 1.11 7.13
C ILE A 16 -18.73 0.76 6.41
N PHE A 17 -18.76 0.60 5.09
CA PHE A 17 -17.58 0.27 4.28
C PHE A 17 -16.77 1.49 3.84
N SER A 18 -17.14 2.69 4.27
CA SER A 18 -16.32 3.88 4.04
C SER A 18 -15.09 3.86 4.95
N PHE A 19 -14.00 4.47 4.48
CA PHE A 19 -12.76 4.60 5.27
C PHE A 19 -13.03 5.15 6.69
N TYR A 20 -13.86 6.17 6.81
CA TYR A 20 -14.22 6.76 8.10
C TYR A 20 -15.15 5.88 8.93
N GLY A 21 -16.09 5.17 8.29
CA GLY A 21 -16.96 4.21 8.97
C GLY A 21 -16.18 3.05 9.58
N ILE A 22 -15.19 2.55 8.86
CA ILE A 22 -14.28 1.49 9.33
C ILE A 22 -13.43 1.99 10.51
N ILE A 23 -12.86 3.19 10.44
CA ILE A 23 -12.08 3.79 11.54
C ILE A 23 -12.96 3.96 12.79
N ASP A 24 -14.17 4.47 12.63
CA ASP A 24 -15.11 4.64 13.72
C ASP A 24 -15.51 3.29 14.34
N LEU A 25 -15.73 2.27 13.52
CA LEU A 25 -16.03 0.90 13.94
C LEU A 25 -14.85 0.27 14.69
N LEU A 26 -13.64 0.33 14.13
CA LEU A 26 -12.42 -0.20 14.75
C LEU A 26 -12.09 0.49 16.07
N ALA A 27 -12.46 1.76 16.24
CA ALA A 27 -12.28 2.48 17.50
C ALA A 27 -13.20 1.97 18.63
N ILE A 28 -14.36 1.40 18.30
CA ILE A 28 -15.36 0.88 19.23
C ILE A 28 -15.19 -0.63 19.43
N LEU A 29 -14.65 -1.34 18.44
CA LEU A 29 -14.49 -2.79 18.42
C LEU A 29 -13.84 -3.35 19.70
N PRO A 30 -12.75 -2.76 20.26
CA PRO A 30 -12.14 -3.26 21.50
C PRO A 30 -13.07 -3.22 22.70
N TYR A 31 -14.04 -2.31 22.73
CA TYR A 31 -15.02 -2.22 23.81
C TYR A 31 -16.09 -3.31 23.69
N ILE A 32 -16.56 -3.56 22.47
CA ILE A 32 -17.59 -4.59 22.19
C ILE A 32 -17.00 -5.99 22.39
N LEU A 33 -15.82 -6.26 21.85
CA LEU A 33 -15.16 -7.56 21.95
C LEU A 33 -14.65 -7.87 23.35
N GLY A 34 -14.31 -6.84 24.14
CA GLY A 34 -13.85 -7.00 25.52
C GLY A 34 -14.87 -7.66 26.45
N SER A 35 -16.16 -7.68 26.05
CA SER A 35 -17.23 -8.35 26.77
C SER A 35 -17.38 -9.85 26.43
N PHE A 36 -16.74 -10.31 25.34
CA PHE A 36 -16.96 -11.66 24.77
C PHE A 36 -15.69 -12.49 24.61
N ILE A 37 -14.48 -11.92 24.75
CA ILE A 37 -13.22 -12.59 24.40
C ILE A 37 -12.24 -12.54 25.58
N ASP A 38 -11.44 -13.63 25.68
CA ASP A 38 -10.41 -13.87 26.70
C ASP A 38 -9.42 -12.69 26.81
N LEU A 39 -9.08 -12.30 28.04
CA LEU A 39 -8.28 -11.12 28.41
C LEU A 39 -6.90 -11.03 27.71
N ARG A 40 -6.37 -12.13 27.17
CA ARG A 40 -5.08 -12.18 26.47
C ARG A 40 -5.14 -11.48 25.12
N PHE A 41 -6.22 -11.67 24.36
CA PHE A 41 -6.43 -11.05 23.05
C PHE A 41 -6.77 -9.55 23.15
N ILE A 42 -7.39 -9.10 24.26
CA ILE A 42 -7.69 -7.69 24.50
C ILE A 42 -6.44 -6.81 24.46
N ARG A 43 -5.28 -7.36 24.83
CA ARG A 43 -4.01 -6.63 24.78
C ARG A 43 -3.64 -6.19 23.35
N ILE A 44 -3.89 -7.03 22.34
CA ILE A 44 -3.64 -6.73 20.93
C ILE A 44 -4.60 -5.63 20.45
N PHE A 45 -5.86 -5.69 20.86
CA PHE A 45 -6.85 -4.68 20.49
C PHE A 45 -6.58 -3.29 21.07
N ARG A 46 -5.72 -3.17 22.10
CA ARG A 46 -5.28 -1.84 22.60
C ARG A 46 -4.55 -1.02 21.54
N ILE A 47 -3.86 -1.68 20.59
CA ILE A 47 -3.19 -1.01 19.44
C ILE A 47 -4.21 -0.25 18.60
N PHE A 48 -5.43 -0.78 18.42
CA PHE A 48 -6.48 -0.09 17.69
C PHE A 48 -6.96 1.21 18.32
N ARG A 49 -6.59 1.50 19.60
CA ARG A 49 -6.85 2.82 20.19
C ARG A 49 -6.10 3.95 19.49
N ILE A 50 -4.96 3.64 18.86
CA ILE A 50 -4.21 4.60 18.02
C ILE A 50 -5.07 5.04 16.82
N LEU A 51 -5.96 4.18 16.32
CA LEU A 51 -6.86 4.52 15.22
C LEU A 51 -7.83 5.67 15.58
N ARG A 52 -8.02 5.96 16.89
CA ARG A 52 -8.79 7.14 17.30
C ARG A 52 -8.10 8.45 16.89
N ALA A 53 -6.77 8.46 16.80
CA ALA A 53 -6.03 9.62 16.31
C ALA A 53 -6.35 9.90 14.82
N PHE A 54 -6.69 8.89 14.04
CA PHE A 54 -7.14 9.05 12.66
C PHE A 54 -8.49 9.77 12.53
N LYS A 55 -9.28 9.92 13.61
CA LYS A 55 -10.48 10.78 13.59
C LYS A 55 -10.14 12.26 13.40
N LEU A 56 -8.99 12.71 13.94
CA LEU A 56 -8.51 14.08 13.77
C LEU A 56 -8.13 14.39 12.31
N ILE A 57 -7.77 13.38 11.57
CA ILE A 57 -7.39 13.43 10.16
C ILE A 57 -8.57 13.87 9.26
N ARG A 58 -9.80 13.66 9.68
CA ARG A 58 -11.03 13.97 8.93
C ARG A 58 -11.14 15.45 8.54
N TYR A 59 -10.56 16.34 9.33
CA TYR A 59 -10.65 17.79 9.14
C TYR A 59 -9.40 18.39 8.49
N ASN A 60 -8.43 17.55 8.10
CA ASN A 60 -7.16 18.06 7.61
C ASN A 60 -7.19 18.21 6.09
N TYR A 61 -6.98 19.44 5.61
CA TYR A 61 -6.82 19.79 4.19
C TYR A 61 -5.78 18.90 3.47
N ALA A 62 -4.70 18.53 4.17
CA ALA A 62 -3.69 17.63 3.63
C ALA A 62 -4.24 16.27 3.21
N LEU A 63 -5.20 15.71 3.96
CA LEU A 63 -5.79 14.42 3.61
C LEU A 63 -6.79 14.50 2.46
N GLN A 64 -7.48 15.61 2.33
CA GLN A 64 -8.30 15.84 1.13
C GLN A 64 -7.41 15.82 -0.10
N ARG A 65 -6.22 16.45 -0.03
CA ARG A 65 -5.21 16.41 -1.10
C ARG A 65 -4.77 14.97 -1.40
N PHE A 66 -4.41 14.18 -0.38
CA PHE A 66 -4.04 12.78 -0.55
C PHE A 66 -5.16 11.95 -1.17
N SER A 67 -6.40 12.13 -0.70
CA SER A 67 -7.56 11.41 -1.24
C SER A 67 -7.82 11.74 -2.71
N ILE A 68 -7.70 13.02 -3.09
CA ILE A 68 -7.85 13.44 -4.49
C ILE A 68 -6.69 12.90 -5.33
N ALA A 69 -5.45 13.04 -4.86
CA ALA A 69 -4.27 12.55 -5.54
C ALA A 69 -4.37 11.04 -5.82
N PHE A 70 -4.75 10.25 -4.82
CA PHE A 70 -4.91 8.81 -4.96
C PHE A 70 -5.99 8.42 -5.97
N LYS A 71 -7.11 9.17 -5.99
CA LYS A 71 -8.17 8.95 -6.99
C LYS A 71 -7.69 9.23 -8.41
N LEU A 72 -6.85 10.25 -8.58
CA LEU A 72 -6.33 10.65 -9.89
C LEU A 72 -5.40 9.59 -10.51
N ILE A 73 -4.63 8.85 -9.69
CA ILE A 73 -3.64 7.89 -10.18
C ILE A 73 -4.05 6.44 -9.96
N ARG A 74 -5.29 6.18 -9.54
CA ARG A 74 -5.73 4.85 -9.18
C ARG A 74 -5.59 3.83 -10.31
N GLU A 75 -5.95 4.22 -11.53
CA GLU A 75 -5.91 3.34 -12.71
C GLU A 75 -4.47 3.02 -13.08
N GLU A 76 -3.59 4.03 -13.10
CA GLU A 76 -2.17 3.87 -13.36
C GLU A 76 -1.49 2.99 -12.29
N LEU A 77 -1.87 3.15 -11.03
CA LEU A 77 -1.35 2.31 -9.94
C LEU A 77 -1.77 0.85 -10.07
N ILE A 78 -3.01 0.57 -10.46
CA ILE A 78 -3.49 -0.80 -10.67
C ILE A 78 -2.74 -1.45 -11.83
N LEU A 79 -2.59 -0.74 -12.95
CA LEU A 79 -1.83 -1.22 -14.09
C LEU A 79 -0.36 -1.47 -13.70
N PHE A 80 0.25 -0.51 -13.01
CA PHE A 80 1.64 -0.62 -12.56
C PHE A 80 1.83 -1.81 -11.61
N LEU A 81 0.91 -2.03 -10.67
CA LEU A 81 0.95 -3.18 -9.77
C LEU A 81 0.89 -4.50 -10.53
N GLY A 82 0.02 -4.59 -11.55
CA GLY A 82 -0.07 -5.76 -12.42
C GLY A 82 1.26 -6.05 -13.15
N VAL A 83 1.86 -5.02 -13.76
CA VAL A 83 3.18 -5.14 -14.41
C VAL A 83 4.27 -5.55 -13.42
N THR A 84 4.26 -4.96 -12.22
CA THR A 84 5.21 -5.29 -11.15
C THR A 84 5.11 -6.76 -10.72
N LEU A 85 3.90 -7.29 -10.56
CA LEU A 85 3.69 -8.70 -10.19
C LEU A 85 4.21 -9.65 -11.29
N ILE A 86 3.97 -9.31 -12.55
CA ILE A 86 4.51 -10.07 -13.69
C ILE A 86 6.03 -10.03 -13.67
N LEU A 87 6.63 -8.87 -13.45
CA LEU A 87 8.09 -8.73 -13.40
C LEU A 87 8.71 -9.49 -12.22
N ILE A 88 8.07 -9.47 -11.05
CA ILE A 88 8.49 -10.29 -9.90
C ILE A 88 8.46 -11.77 -10.25
N TYR A 89 7.40 -12.24 -10.92
CA TYR A 89 7.28 -13.63 -11.33
C TYR A 89 8.38 -14.02 -12.34
N ILE A 90 8.60 -13.22 -13.37
CA ILE A 90 9.66 -13.45 -14.37
C ILE A 90 11.05 -13.47 -13.71
N THR A 91 11.30 -12.52 -12.81
CA THR A 91 12.57 -12.42 -12.06
C THR A 91 12.77 -13.65 -11.17
N SER A 92 11.71 -14.10 -10.49
CA SER A 92 11.74 -15.28 -9.63
C SER A 92 12.00 -16.56 -10.43
N ALA A 93 11.32 -16.73 -11.57
CA ALA A 93 11.50 -17.88 -12.42
C ALA A 93 12.89 -17.90 -13.08
N GLY A 94 13.37 -16.75 -13.53
CA GLY A 94 14.69 -16.62 -14.14
C GLY A 94 15.82 -16.91 -13.17
N ILE A 95 15.79 -16.32 -11.96
CA ILE A 95 16.84 -16.59 -10.99
C ILE A 95 16.79 -18.04 -10.48
N TYR A 96 15.60 -18.61 -10.32
CA TYR A 96 15.43 -20.02 -10.01
C TYR A 96 16.10 -20.91 -11.05
N PHE A 97 15.92 -20.62 -12.34
CA PHE A 97 16.54 -21.38 -13.44
C PHE A 97 18.07 -21.37 -13.37
N PHE A 98 18.68 -20.24 -13.04
CA PHE A 98 20.15 -20.12 -13.01
C PHE A 98 20.77 -20.65 -11.71
N GLU A 99 20.08 -20.56 -10.58
CA GLU A 99 20.69 -20.77 -9.26
C GLU A 99 20.23 -22.06 -8.55
N ASN A 100 19.11 -22.68 -8.94
CA ASN A 100 18.57 -23.83 -8.24
C ASN A 100 19.54 -25.02 -8.16
N GLU A 101 20.29 -25.32 -9.22
CA GLU A 101 21.26 -26.41 -9.23
C GLU A 101 22.45 -26.12 -8.31
N SER A 102 22.91 -24.88 -8.25
CA SER A 102 24.07 -24.44 -7.46
C SER A 102 23.72 -24.14 -6.01
N GLN A 103 22.47 -23.72 -5.75
CA GLN A 103 21.97 -23.31 -4.45
C GLN A 103 20.55 -23.86 -4.20
N PRO A 104 20.34 -25.19 -4.12
CA PRO A 104 19.02 -25.79 -4.02
C PRO A 104 18.28 -25.41 -2.74
N ASP A 105 18.99 -25.06 -1.67
CA ASP A 105 18.40 -24.63 -0.41
C ASP A 105 17.95 -23.17 -0.42
N ALA A 106 18.66 -22.31 -1.12
CA ALA A 106 18.35 -20.91 -1.23
C ALA A 106 17.24 -20.63 -2.28
N PHE A 107 17.27 -21.35 -3.41
CA PHE A 107 16.33 -21.19 -4.52
C PHE A 107 15.52 -22.50 -4.75
N LYS A 108 14.80 -22.97 -3.71
CA LYS A 108 14.05 -24.25 -3.70
C LYS A 108 12.92 -24.31 -4.74
N SER A 109 12.31 -23.17 -5.03
CA SER A 109 11.19 -23.05 -5.97
C SER A 109 11.08 -21.61 -6.47
N ILE A 110 10.29 -21.41 -7.53
CA ILE A 110 9.98 -20.06 -8.04
C ILE A 110 9.39 -19.17 -6.94
N PHE A 111 8.47 -19.71 -6.12
CA PHE A 111 7.87 -18.95 -5.02
C PHE A 111 8.89 -18.60 -3.92
N HIS A 112 9.82 -19.49 -3.61
CA HIS A 112 10.88 -19.21 -2.66
C HIS A 112 11.85 -18.15 -3.20
N SER A 113 12.15 -18.21 -4.49
CA SER A 113 12.98 -17.23 -5.21
C SER A 113 12.32 -15.84 -5.28
N ALA A 114 10.99 -15.75 -5.13
CA ALA A 114 10.26 -14.50 -5.12
C ALA A 114 10.68 -13.59 -3.94
N TRP A 115 11.11 -14.14 -2.82
CA TRP A 115 11.67 -13.36 -1.71
C TRP A 115 12.88 -12.53 -2.17
N TRP A 116 13.84 -13.20 -2.83
CA TRP A 116 15.00 -12.51 -3.37
C TRP A 116 14.61 -11.50 -4.45
N ALA A 117 13.69 -11.86 -5.34
CA ALA A 117 13.23 -10.97 -6.41
C ALA A 117 12.62 -9.68 -5.84
N VAL A 118 11.73 -9.79 -4.86
CA VAL A 118 11.13 -8.62 -4.20
C VAL A 118 12.19 -7.79 -3.51
N ALA A 119 13.05 -8.38 -2.69
CA ALA A 119 14.09 -7.65 -1.96
C ALA A 119 15.05 -6.92 -2.92
N THR A 120 15.36 -7.52 -4.06
CA THR A 120 16.27 -6.97 -5.06
C THR A 120 15.61 -5.87 -5.90
N LEU A 121 14.42 -6.13 -6.43
CA LEU A 121 13.69 -5.16 -7.27
C LEU A 121 13.21 -3.93 -6.50
N THR A 122 12.93 -4.08 -5.20
CA THR A 122 12.58 -2.95 -4.32
C THR A 122 13.81 -2.25 -3.74
N THR A 123 15.02 -2.65 -4.14
CA THR A 123 16.29 -2.07 -3.67
C THR A 123 16.59 -2.25 -2.18
N VAL A 124 15.90 -3.18 -1.49
CA VAL A 124 16.14 -3.48 -0.07
C VAL A 124 17.44 -4.27 0.12
N GLY A 125 17.63 -5.36 -0.65
CA GLY A 125 18.88 -6.12 -0.72
C GLY A 125 19.37 -6.64 0.63
N TYR A 126 18.62 -7.47 1.33
CA TYR A 126 19.02 -8.02 2.64
C TYR A 126 20.35 -8.77 2.62
N GLY A 127 20.74 -9.36 1.47
CA GLY A 127 21.99 -10.09 1.32
C GLY A 127 21.97 -11.49 1.95
N ASP A 128 20.84 -11.96 2.39
CA ASP A 128 20.61 -13.33 2.91
C ASP A 128 20.65 -14.37 1.80
N ILE A 129 20.15 -14.03 0.61
CA ILE A 129 20.17 -14.85 -0.60
C ILE A 129 20.64 -13.96 -1.77
N TYR A 130 21.58 -14.47 -2.58
CA TYR A 130 22.12 -13.76 -3.74
C TYR A 130 22.65 -14.74 -4.80
N PRO A 131 22.70 -14.36 -6.09
CA PRO A 131 23.20 -15.22 -7.17
C PRO A 131 24.71 -15.42 -7.07
N ILE A 132 25.14 -16.67 -7.19
CA ILE A 132 26.56 -17.04 -7.21
C ILE A 132 27.04 -17.44 -8.62
N THR A 133 26.13 -17.94 -9.47
CA THR A 133 26.48 -18.35 -10.82
C THR A 133 26.71 -17.14 -11.74
N ILE A 134 27.53 -17.33 -12.79
CA ILE A 134 27.76 -16.28 -13.78
C ILE A 134 26.44 -15.92 -14.48
N GLY A 135 25.63 -16.93 -14.87
CA GLY A 135 24.32 -16.73 -15.50
C GLY A 135 23.36 -15.94 -14.63
N GLY A 136 23.26 -16.30 -13.33
CA GLY A 136 22.45 -15.58 -12.36
C GLY A 136 22.88 -14.13 -12.15
N LYS A 137 24.18 -13.85 -12.12
CA LYS A 137 24.71 -12.48 -12.00
C LYS A 137 24.42 -11.63 -13.24
N VAL A 138 24.60 -12.19 -14.45
CA VAL A 138 24.26 -11.49 -15.69
C VAL A 138 22.75 -11.23 -15.77
N PHE A 139 21.95 -12.24 -15.47
CA PHE A 139 20.48 -12.08 -15.42
C PHE A 139 20.07 -10.99 -14.42
N THR A 140 20.65 -11.01 -13.20
CA THR A 140 20.39 -10.00 -12.18
C THR A 140 20.73 -8.59 -12.67
N PHE A 141 21.89 -8.42 -13.33
CA PHE A 141 22.28 -7.13 -13.90
C PHE A 141 21.21 -6.59 -14.87
N LEU A 142 20.72 -7.43 -15.78
CA LEU A 142 19.67 -7.05 -16.74
C LEU A 142 18.36 -6.68 -16.03
N ILE A 143 17.95 -7.48 -15.04
CA ILE A 143 16.70 -7.24 -14.28
C ILE A 143 16.77 -5.97 -13.45
N LEU A 144 17.92 -5.61 -12.89
CA LEU A 144 18.08 -4.38 -12.11
C LEU A 144 17.82 -3.12 -12.92
N ILE A 145 18.10 -3.13 -14.24
CA ILE A 145 17.77 -2.00 -15.13
C ILE A 145 16.25 -1.75 -15.12
N PHE A 146 15.45 -2.82 -15.21
CA PHE A 146 13.99 -2.72 -15.12
C PHE A 146 13.52 -2.43 -13.70
N GLY A 147 14.20 -2.98 -12.69
CA GLY A 147 13.89 -2.82 -11.27
C GLY A 147 13.91 -1.36 -10.79
N LEU A 148 14.76 -0.52 -11.36
CA LEU A 148 14.79 0.91 -11.07
C LEU A 148 13.43 1.58 -11.30
N GLY A 149 12.65 1.13 -12.30
CA GLY A 149 11.32 1.62 -12.59
C GLY A 149 10.30 1.31 -11.48
N ILE A 150 10.45 0.18 -10.78
CA ILE A 150 9.49 -0.28 -9.76
C ILE A 150 9.35 0.70 -8.60
N VAL A 151 10.43 1.35 -8.20
CA VAL A 151 10.41 2.33 -7.11
C VAL A 151 10.12 3.74 -7.64
N THR A 152 10.69 4.08 -8.79
CA THR A 152 10.68 5.45 -9.33
C THR A 152 9.30 5.85 -9.89
N VAL A 153 8.64 4.95 -10.61
CA VAL A 153 7.36 5.26 -11.29
C VAL A 153 6.24 5.59 -10.30
N PRO A 154 5.94 4.79 -9.27
CA PRO A 154 4.91 5.15 -8.28
C PRO A 154 5.22 6.46 -7.56
N ALA A 155 6.47 6.68 -7.18
CA ALA A 155 6.89 7.91 -6.51
C ALA A 155 6.64 9.15 -7.40
N GLY A 156 6.97 9.06 -8.69
CA GLY A 156 6.70 10.12 -9.68
C GLY A 156 5.21 10.38 -9.89
N LEU A 157 4.40 9.32 -10.02
CA LEU A 157 2.95 9.43 -10.14
C LEU A 157 2.34 10.11 -8.92
N PHE A 158 2.75 9.72 -7.71
CA PHE A 158 2.29 10.35 -6.48
C PHE A 158 2.67 11.82 -6.40
N ALA A 159 3.91 12.17 -6.70
CA ALA A 159 4.38 13.56 -6.66
C ALA A 159 3.59 14.46 -7.63
N SER A 160 3.39 14.00 -8.87
CA SER A 160 2.60 14.70 -9.89
C SER A 160 1.14 14.87 -9.46
N SER A 161 0.52 13.80 -8.95
CA SER A 161 -0.90 13.84 -8.55
C SER A 161 -1.15 14.71 -7.33
N LEU A 162 -0.23 14.77 -6.37
CA LEU A 162 -0.31 15.69 -5.22
C LEU A 162 -0.26 17.17 -5.67
N SER A 163 0.55 17.47 -6.68
CA SER A 163 0.58 18.82 -7.27
C SER A 163 -0.76 19.18 -7.91
N LYS A 164 -1.33 18.27 -8.74
CA LYS A 164 -2.66 18.47 -9.35
C LYS A 164 -3.78 18.57 -8.30
N ALA A 165 -3.74 17.74 -7.26
CA ALA A 165 -4.73 17.77 -6.18
C ALA A 165 -4.71 19.11 -5.43
N ARG A 166 -3.54 19.71 -5.24
CA ARG A 166 -3.39 21.06 -4.67
C ARG A 166 -4.07 22.11 -5.54
N GLU A 167 -3.80 22.10 -6.83
CA GLU A 167 -4.38 23.04 -7.79
C GLU A 167 -5.93 22.95 -7.83
N ILE A 168 -6.49 21.72 -7.79
CA ILE A 168 -7.93 21.49 -7.76
C ILE A 168 -8.57 22.11 -6.51
N LEU A 169 -7.95 21.94 -5.34
CA LEU A 169 -8.46 22.50 -4.09
C LEU A 169 -8.35 24.02 -4.06
N GLU A 170 -7.24 24.60 -4.51
CA GLU A 170 -7.06 26.05 -4.59
C GLU A 170 -8.09 26.71 -5.52
N LYS A 171 -8.36 26.11 -6.69
CA LYS A 171 -9.43 26.56 -7.61
C LYS A 171 -10.80 26.50 -6.97
N ARG A 172 -11.11 25.42 -6.24
CA ARG A 172 -12.37 25.25 -5.55
C ARG A 172 -12.59 26.34 -4.50
N ASP A 173 -11.57 26.62 -3.69
CA ASP A 173 -11.65 27.64 -2.65
C ASP A 173 -11.74 29.05 -3.22
N SER A 174 -11.10 29.34 -4.37
CA SER A 174 -11.19 30.62 -5.05
C SER A 174 -12.58 30.87 -5.66
N ASN A 175 -13.23 29.85 -6.22
CA ASN A 175 -14.58 29.95 -6.75
C ASN A 175 -15.60 30.20 -5.62
N TYR A 176 -15.49 29.48 -4.52
CA TYR A 176 -16.35 29.67 -3.35
C TYR A 176 -16.29 31.10 -2.79
N LYS A 177 -15.12 31.74 -2.83
CA LYS A 177 -14.93 33.13 -2.40
C LYS A 177 -15.49 34.16 -3.38
N LYS A 178 -15.72 33.81 -4.64
CA LYS A 178 -16.32 34.71 -5.64
C LYS A 178 -17.84 34.71 -5.62
N ASP A 179 -18.43 33.62 -5.09
CA ASP A 179 -19.89 33.42 -5.04
C ASP A 179 -20.52 33.99 -3.74
N ILE A 180 -19.68 34.54 -2.83
CA ILE A 180 -20.07 35.24 -1.58
C ILE A 180 -19.83 36.72 -1.73
#